data_721dbe1ea02cead8e3b2d124b3c86f7e
#
_entry.id   721dbe1ea02cead8e3b2d124b3c86f7e
#
_cell.length_a   1.000
_cell.length_b   1.000
_cell.length_c   1.000
_cell.angle_alpha   90.00
_cell.angle_beta   90.00
_cell.angle_gamma   90.00
#
_symmetry.space_group_name_H-M   'P 1'
#
loop_
_entity.id
_entity.type
_entity.pdbx_description
1 polymer ?
#
loop_
_entity_poly.entity_id
_entity_poly.type
_entity_poly.pdbx_seq_one_letter_code
_entity_poly.pdbx_strand_id
1 'polypeptide(L)'
;MSNRFRPAWLLVLAALSTSALAKAPETVNIGYQKANIFVLLKYRGTLDESLKKQGIAVRWVELPAGPQMLEGLNVGSIDLAATGDAPPAFAQAAQADLVYLAHSPANPKTEAIVVPEQSAIHSVADLKGKRVGLNKGSDVNYLLVAALEKAGLSYKDITPVYLPPADARAAFQRGAIDAWVIWDPFLAEVETNAKARQIRNAEGLVPHYTFYLASRKFADTYPETAKQVVDELGKLSAWANSHQDEAAGL
;
A
#
# COMPACT_ATOMS: atom_id res chain seq x y z
N MET A 1 34.44 66.32 47.23
CA MET A 1 34.06 64.92 47.14
C MET A 1 32.81 64.83 46.30
N SER A 2 32.92 64.47 45.03
CA SER A 2 31.80 64.48 44.07
C SER A 2 31.54 62.98 43.63
N ASN A 3 30.39 62.47 44.04
CA ASN A 3 29.94 61.14 43.71
C ASN A 3 29.21 61.20 42.35
N ARG A 4 29.82 60.57 41.32
CA ARG A 4 29.23 60.42 39.99
C ARG A 4 28.48 59.08 39.94
N PHE A 5 27.14 59.13 39.96
CA PHE A 5 26.28 57.99 39.61
C PHE A 5 26.32 57.77 38.11
N ARG A 6 26.71 56.55 37.71
CA ARG A 6 26.58 56.06 36.33
C ARG A 6 25.28 55.24 36.22
N PRO A 7 24.36 55.56 35.30
CA PRO A 7 23.21 54.69 35.06
C PRO A 7 23.65 53.45 34.27
N ALA A 8 23.39 52.26 34.81
CA ALA A 8 23.55 50.99 34.11
C ALA A 8 22.37 50.85 33.13
N TRP A 9 22.65 50.81 31.85
CA TRP A 9 21.68 50.49 30.82
C TRP A 9 21.52 48.94 30.77
N LEU A 10 20.39 48.44 31.25
CA LEU A 10 19.98 47.07 31.07
C LEU A 10 19.47 46.89 29.62
N LEU A 11 20.30 46.29 28.76
CA LEU A 11 19.90 45.77 27.46
C LEU A 11 19.08 44.52 27.67
N VAL A 12 17.75 44.63 27.59
CA VAL A 12 16.84 43.46 27.48
C VAL A 12 16.94 42.92 26.06
N LEU A 13 17.70 41.83 25.87
CA LEU A 13 17.64 41.04 24.65
C LEU A 13 16.30 40.30 24.62
N ALA A 14 15.33 40.83 23.88
CA ALA A 14 14.14 40.10 23.49
C ALA A 14 14.56 38.98 22.50
N ALA A 15 14.69 37.74 22.99
CA ALA A 15 14.84 36.58 22.15
C ALA A 15 13.53 36.41 21.37
N LEU A 16 13.49 36.88 20.13
CA LEU A 16 12.46 36.54 19.16
C LEU A 16 12.59 35.03 18.87
N SER A 17 11.82 34.21 19.58
CA SER A 17 11.60 32.81 19.22
C SER A 17 10.86 32.80 17.89
N THR A 18 11.60 32.75 16.78
CA THR A 18 11.03 32.41 15.48
C THR A 18 10.56 30.97 15.59
N SER A 19 9.27 30.74 15.85
CA SER A 19 8.65 29.48 15.61
C SER A 19 8.91 29.15 14.14
N ALA A 20 9.81 28.19 13.87
CA ALA A 20 9.98 27.66 12.53
C ALA A 20 8.61 27.11 12.13
N LEU A 21 7.88 27.83 11.29
CA LEU A 21 6.69 27.27 10.66
C LEU A 21 7.14 25.98 9.98
N ALA A 22 6.52 24.86 10.38
CA ALA A 22 6.78 23.59 9.74
C ALA A 22 6.60 23.77 8.22
N LYS A 23 7.65 23.45 7.47
CA LYS A 23 7.63 23.61 6.02
C LYS A 23 6.55 22.71 5.45
N ALA A 24 5.63 23.26 4.66
CA ALA A 24 4.61 22.50 3.95
C ALA A 24 5.05 22.27 2.49
N PRO A 25 4.74 21.12 1.87
CA PRO A 25 4.98 20.89 0.45
C PRO A 25 3.99 21.70 -0.39
N GLU A 26 4.36 22.07 -1.61
CA GLU A 26 3.40 22.62 -2.58
C GLU A 26 2.45 21.54 -3.10
N THR A 27 2.96 20.33 -3.27
CA THR A 27 2.22 19.17 -3.78
C THR A 27 2.64 17.90 -3.02
N VAL A 28 1.68 17.05 -2.72
CA VAL A 28 1.89 15.68 -2.21
C VAL A 28 1.52 14.70 -3.32
N ASN A 29 2.47 13.85 -3.72
CA ASN A 29 2.26 12.84 -4.74
C ASN A 29 1.97 11.50 -4.06
N ILE A 30 0.75 10.98 -4.20
CA ILE A 30 0.30 9.76 -3.54
C ILE A 30 0.14 8.66 -4.57
N GLY A 31 0.97 7.61 -4.45
CA GLY A 31 0.81 6.39 -5.24
C GLY A 31 -0.33 5.53 -4.69
N TYR A 32 -1.25 5.13 -5.56
CA TYR A 32 -2.35 4.23 -5.22
C TYR A 32 -2.50 3.12 -6.27
N GLN A 33 -3.12 2.03 -5.88
CA GLN A 33 -3.52 0.93 -6.76
C GLN A 33 -5.02 0.64 -6.54
N LYS A 34 -5.64 -0.09 -7.44
CA LYS A 34 -7.05 -0.52 -7.32
C LYS A 34 -7.21 -1.54 -6.18
N ALA A 35 -6.80 -1.16 -5.01
CA ALA A 35 -6.86 -1.95 -3.77
C ALA A 35 -6.61 -1.00 -2.59
N ASN A 36 -6.98 -1.42 -1.39
CA ASN A 36 -6.82 -0.70 -0.13
C ASN A 36 -7.56 0.63 0.00
N ILE A 37 -7.48 1.22 1.18
CA ILE A 37 -8.26 2.40 1.57
C ILE A 37 -7.83 3.70 0.86
N PHE A 38 -6.66 3.76 0.21
CA PHE A 38 -6.28 4.95 -0.58
C PHE A 38 -7.23 5.21 -1.76
N VAL A 39 -7.84 4.15 -2.30
CA VAL A 39 -8.89 4.30 -3.33
C VAL A 39 -10.08 5.08 -2.78
N LEU A 40 -10.58 4.69 -1.60
CA LEU A 40 -11.68 5.41 -0.94
C LEU A 40 -11.28 6.83 -0.55
N LEU A 41 -10.07 7.04 -0.06
CA LEU A 41 -9.56 8.37 0.30
C LEU A 41 -9.57 9.31 -0.90
N LYS A 42 -9.10 8.81 -2.05
CA LYS A 42 -9.11 9.53 -3.31
C LYS A 42 -10.53 9.88 -3.78
N TYR A 43 -11.46 8.90 -3.77
CA TYR A 43 -12.82 9.12 -4.25
C TYR A 43 -13.63 10.04 -3.33
N ARG A 44 -13.44 9.98 -2.03
CA ARG A 44 -14.08 10.89 -1.08
C ARG A 44 -13.51 12.30 -1.11
N GLY A 45 -12.28 12.48 -1.54
CA GLY A 45 -11.62 13.79 -1.65
C GLY A 45 -11.36 14.50 -0.32
N THR A 46 -11.58 13.84 0.84
CA THR A 46 -11.48 14.48 2.15
C THR A 46 -10.04 14.95 2.47
N LEU A 47 -9.04 14.18 2.04
CA LEU A 47 -7.64 14.59 2.17
C LEU A 47 -7.32 15.78 1.27
N ASP A 48 -7.79 15.76 0.01
CA ASP A 48 -7.57 16.81 -0.97
C ASP A 48 -8.15 18.14 -0.46
N GLU A 49 -9.38 18.12 0.07
CA GLU A 49 -10.03 19.30 0.67
C GLU A 49 -9.29 19.82 1.89
N SER A 50 -8.82 18.92 2.75
CA SER A 50 -8.10 19.25 3.98
C SER A 50 -6.76 19.92 3.68
N LEU A 51 -5.98 19.34 2.75
CA LEU A 51 -4.67 19.85 2.35
C LEU A 51 -4.78 21.15 1.53
N LYS A 52 -5.80 21.25 0.67
CA LYS A 52 -6.08 22.46 -0.12
C LYS A 52 -6.28 23.71 0.75
N LYS A 53 -6.91 23.57 1.92
CA LYS A 53 -7.07 24.68 2.89
C LYS A 53 -5.74 25.23 3.41
N GLN A 54 -4.67 24.44 3.28
CA GLN A 54 -3.30 24.80 3.67
C GLN A 54 -2.44 25.19 2.45
N GLY A 55 -3.04 25.30 1.25
CA GLY A 55 -2.32 25.61 0.02
C GLY A 55 -1.55 24.42 -0.58
N ILE A 56 -1.82 23.20 -0.12
CA ILE A 56 -1.14 21.98 -0.57
C ILE A 56 -2.02 21.26 -1.59
N ALA A 57 -1.48 20.98 -2.79
CA ALA A 57 -2.14 20.17 -3.80
C ALA A 57 -1.89 18.68 -3.55
N VAL A 58 -2.87 17.83 -3.90
CA VAL A 58 -2.70 16.37 -3.91
C VAL A 58 -2.69 15.89 -5.35
N ARG A 59 -1.69 15.07 -5.71
CA ARG A 59 -1.62 14.39 -6.98
C ARG A 59 -1.65 12.88 -6.78
N TRP A 60 -2.71 12.25 -7.25
CA TRP A 60 -2.88 10.80 -7.22
C TRP A 60 -2.24 10.15 -8.44
N VAL A 61 -1.37 9.15 -8.21
CA VAL A 61 -0.65 8.41 -9.25
C VAL A 61 -1.05 6.94 -9.17
N GLU A 62 -1.79 6.45 -10.18
CA GLU A 62 -2.17 5.05 -10.24
C GLU A 62 -0.99 4.18 -10.69
N LEU A 63 -0.71 3.13 -9.91
CA LEU A 63 0.33 2.15 -10.18
C LEU A 63 -0.26 0.74 -10.04
N PRO A 64 0.24 -0.25 -10.80
CA PRO A 64 -0.43 -1.55 -10.91
C PRO A 64 -0.33 -2.42 -9.66
N ALA A 65 0.76 -2.29 -8.87
CA ALA A 65 1.00 -3.15 -7.71
C ALA A 65 2.11 -2.59 -6.78
N GLY A 66 2.30 -3.24 -5.63
CA GLY A 66 3.25 -2.85 -4.59
C GLY A 66 4.69 -2.64 -5.06
N PRO A 67 5.31 -3.55 -5.83
CA PRO A 67 6.68 -3.34 -6.30
C PRO A 67 6.88 -2.03 -7.07
N GLN A 68 5.94 -1.65 -7.95
CA GLN A 68 5.99 -0.38 -8.68
C GLN A 68 5.78 0.84 -7.77
N MET A 69 4.98 0.68 -6.69
CA MET A 69 4.87 1.70 -5.64
C MET A 69 6.22 1.99 -4.99
N LEU A 70 6.95 0.93 -4.61
CA LEU A 70 8.25 1.06 -3.95
C LEU A 70 9.30 1.66 -4.89
N GLU A 71 9.26 1.30 -6.16
CA GLU A 71 10.10 1.95 -7.18
C GLU A 71 9.77 3.44 -7.29
N GLY A 72 8.49 3.79 -7.35
CA GLY A 72 8.03 5.19 -7.38
C GLY A 72 8.50 6.02 -6.18
N LEU A 73 8.45 5.46 -4.96
CA LEU A 73 9.01 6.07 -3.75
C LEU A 73 10.53 6.25 -3.86
N ASN A 74 11.25 5.23 -4.33
CA ASN A 74 12.70 5.23 -4.42
C ASN A 74 13.24 6.27 -5.41
N VAL A 75 12.56 6.44 -6.56
CA VAL A 75 12.95 7.45 -7.57
C VAL A 75 12.33 8.83 -7.31
N GLY A 76 11.51 8.99 -6.28
CA GLY A 76 10.88 10.25 -5.90
C GLY A 76 9.76 10.72 -6.84
N SER A 77 9.15 9.82 -7.61
CA SER A 77 7.99 10.14 -8.46
C SER A 77 6.68 10.20 -7.66
N ILE A 78 6.64 9.56 -6.50
CA ILE A 78 5.62 9.65 -5.47
C ILE A 78 6.27 9.86 -4.10
N ASP A 79 5.52 10.46 -3.17
CA ASP A 79 5.96 10.79 -1.81
C ASP A 79 5.43 9.77 -0.80
N LEU A 80 4.22 9.26 -1.05
CA LEU A 80 3.49 8.33 -0.20
C LEU A 80 2.96 7.16 -1.04
N ALA A 81 2.90 5.98 -0.43
CA ALA A 81 2.37 4.77 -1.04
C ALA A 81 1.66 3.88 -0.04
N ALA A 82 0.77 3.02 -0.52
CA ALA A 82 0.21 1.91 0.23
C ALA A 82 0.46 0.60 -0.51
N THR A 83 1.00 -0.39 0.20
CA THR A 83 1.30 -1.70 -0.36
C THR A 83 1.08 -2.77 0.70
N GLY A 84 1.02 -4.02 0.30
CA GLY A 84 1.02 -5.12 1.25
C GLY A 84 2.37 -5.32 1.94
N ASP A 85 2.53 -6.45 2.61
CA ASP A 85 3.65 -6.70 3.53
C ASP A 85 4.95 -7.15 2.84
N ALA A 86 4.87 -7.85 1.72
CA ALA A 86 6.06 -8.37 1.04
C ALA A 86 6.88 -7.31 0.27
N PRO A 87 6.29 -6.39 -0.51
CA PRO A 87 7.06 -5.41 -1.28
C PRO A 87 8.02 -4.57 -0.43
N PRO A 88 7.63 -3.98 0.72
CA PRO A 88 8.56 -3.18 1.50
C PRO A 88 9.69 -4.00 2.12
N ALA A 89 9.47 -5.29 2.43
CA ALA A 89 10.53 -6.18 2.88
C ALA A 89 11.62 -6.37 1.80
N PHE A 90 11.21 -6.56 0.54
CA PHE A 90 12.15 -6.64 -0.58
C PHE A 90 12.85 -5.31 -0.83
N ALA A 91 12.14 -4.18 -0.74
CA ALA A 91 12.73 -2.85 -0.90
C ALA A 91 13.78 -2.58 0.18
N GLN A 92 13.52 -2.92 1.45
CA GLN A 92 14.48 -2.80 2.53
C GLN A 92 15.71 -3.70 2.33
N ALA A 93 15.51 -4.94 1.88
CA ALA A 93 16.62 -5.82 1.54
C ALA A 93 17.51 -5.24 0.41
N ALA A 94 16.91 -4.44 -0.49
CA ALA A 94 17.62 -3.68 -1.53
C ALA A 94 18.10 -2.30 -1.05
N GLN A 95 18.06 -2.01 0.25
CA GLN A 95 18.51 -0.76 0.88
C GLN A 95 17.71 0.48 0.43
N ALA A 96 16.44 0.33 0.04
CA ALA A 96 15.57 1.45 -0.26
C ALA A 96 15.32 2.32 0.99
N ASP A 97 15.38 3.64 0.80
CA ASP A 97 15.24 4.61 1.87
C ASP A 97 13.78 5.04 2.05
N LEU A 98 13.04 4.24 2.81
CA LEU A 98 11.61 4.41 3.08
C LEU A 98 11.30 4.44 4.58
N VAL A 99 10.13 4.99 4.90
CA VAL A 99 9.60 5.08 6.28
C VAL A 99 8.23 4.41 6.33
N TYR A 100 8.02 3.54 7.31
CA TYR A 100 6.70 3.01 7.65
C TYR A 100 5.96 4.04 8.50
N LEU A 101 4.83 4.53 8.00
CA LEU A 101 4.00 5.50 8.70
C LEU A 101 2.90 4.83 9.54
N ALA A 102 2.26 3.81 8.98
CA ALA A 102 1.18 3.06 9.62
C ALA A 102 0.98 1.70 8.95
N HIS A 103 0.13 0.88 9.52
CA HIS A 103 -0.35 -0.36 8.90
C HIS A 103 -1.81 -0.64 9.23
N SER A 104 -2.48 -1.41 8.38
CA SER A 104 -3.82 -1.94 8.66
C SER A 104 -3.75 -3.12 9.64
N PRO A 105 -4.87 -3.54 10.24
CA PRO A 105 -4.99 -4.89 10.77
C PRO A 105 -4.72 -5.96 9.68
N ALA A 106 -4.36 -7.17 10.10
CA ALA A 106 -4.22 -8.30 9.19
C ALA A 106 -5.57 -8.64 8.52
N ASN A 107 -5.52 -8.92 7.22
CA ASN A 107 -6.71 -9.30 6.46
C ASN A 107 -6.43 -10.44 5.47
N PRO A 108 -6.15 -11.66 5.97
CA PRO A 108 -5.72 -12.79 5.13
C PRO A 108 -6.80 -13.34 4.20
N LYS A 109 -8.05 -12.90 4.33
CA LYS A 109 -9.16 -13.32 3.45
C LYS A 109 -9.18 -12.61 2.11
N THR A 110 -8.47 -11.50 1.98
CA THR A 110 -8.50 -10.63 0.80
C THR A 110 -7.47 -10.99 -0.26
N GLU A 111 -6.79 -12.13 -0.12
CA GLU A 111 -5.94 -12.69 -1.17
C GLU A 111 -6.05 -14.22 -1.22
N ALA A 112 -6.00 -14.78 -2.42
CA ALA A 112 -6.19 -16.21 -2.63
C ALA A 112 -5.51 -16.71 -3.91
N ILE A 113 -5.36 -18.05 -3.97
CA ILE A 113 -5.08 -18.81 -5.17
C ILE A 113 -6.42 -19.26 -5.74
N VAL A 114 -6.74 -18.82 -6.95
CA VAL A 114 -7.99 -19.16 -7.65
C VAL A 114 -7.72 -19.98 -8.90
N VAL A 115 -8.70 -20.79 -9.24
CA VAL A 115 -8.75 -21.60 -10.46
C VAL A 115 -10.11 -21.45 -11.12
N PRO A 116 -10.27 -21.73 -12.45
CA PRO A 116 -11.58 -21.80 -13.06
C PRO A 116 -12.49 -22.81 -12.32
N GLU A 117 -13.78 -22.53 -12.22
CA GLU A 117 -14.75 -23.37 -11.49
C GLU A 117 -14.68 -24.84 -11.91
N GLN A 118 -14.55 -25.09 -13.21
CA GLN A 118 -14.49 -26.45 -13.81
C GLN A 118 -13.06 -27.04 -13.83
N SER A 119 -12.09 -26.40 -13.20
CA SER A 119 -10.71 -26.88 -13.16
C SER A 119 -10.60 -28.20 -12.36
N ALA A 120 -9.78 -29.12 -12.85
CA ALA A 120 -9.40 -30.33 -12.12
C ALA A 120 -8.43 -30.07 -10.94
N ILE A 121 -7.96 -28.85 -10.77
CA ILE A 121 -7.09 -28.45 -9.66
C ILE A 121 -7.97 -28.19 -8.43
N HIS A 122 -7.86 -29.00 -7.40
CA HIS A 122 -8.68 -28.89 -6.17
C HIS A 122 -7.88 -28.48 -4.93
N SER A 123 -6.55 -28.58 -5.01
CA SER A 123 -5.64 -28.26 -3.89
C SER A 123 -4.37 -27.59 -4.41
N VAL A 124 -3.57 -27.06 -3.49
CA VAL A 124 -2.25 -26.50 -3.82
C VAL A 124 -1.30 -27.59 -4.36
N ALA A 125 -1.45 -28.84 -3.93
CA ALA A 125 -0.64 -29.95 -4.42
C ALA A 125 -0.85 -30.19 -5.92
N ASP A 126 -2.04 -29.92 -6.46
CA ASP A 126 -2.37 -30.10 -7.87
C ASP A 126 -1.76 -29.01 -8.78
N LEU A 127 -1.11 -28.00 -8.19
CA LEU A 127 -0.39 -26.97 -8.94
C LEU A 127 0.92 -27.47 -9.56
N LYS A 128 1.36 -28.68 -9.20
CA LYS A 128 2.59 -29.24 -9.78
C LYS A 128 2.50 -29.30 -11.30
N GLY A 129 3.50 -28.69 -11.97
CA GLY A 129 3.56 -28.60 -13.44
C GLY A 129 2.60 -27.60 -14.07
N LYS A 130 1.82 -26.83 -13.27
CA LYS A 130 0.82 -25.87 -13.77
C LYS A 130 1.41 -24.46 -13.97
N ARG A 131 0.79 -23.71 -14.88
CA ARG A 131 1.07 -22.28 -15.09
C ARG A 131 0.32 -21.47 -14.06
N VAL A 132 1.05 -20.79 -13.18
CA VAL A 132 0.46 -20.01 -12.10
C VAL A 132 0.76 -18.53 -12.33
N GLY A 133 -0.28 -17.75 -12.60
CA GLY A 133 -0.19 -16.29 -12.79
C GLY A 133 -0.09 -15.54 -11.46
N LEU A 134 0.79 -14.56 -11.39
CA LEU A 134 0.95 -13.71 -10.21
C LEU A 134 1.74 -12.44 -10.54
N ASN A 135 1.67 -11.43 -9.68
CA ASN A 135 2.56 -10.28 -9.74
C ASN A 135 3.84 -10.59 -8.95
N LYS A 136 5.00 -10.51 -9.62
CA LYS A 136 6.31 -10.83 -9.02
C LYS A 136 6.66 -9.85 -7.90
N GLY A 137 7.08 -10.37 -6.75
CA GLY A 137 7.54 -9.57 -5.61
C GLY A 137 6.42 -8.89 -4.82
N SER A 138 5.14 -9.19 -5.13
CA SER A 138 3.98 -8.73 -4.36
C SER A 138 3.62 -9.71 -3.24
N ASP A 139 2.60 -9.38 -2.46
CA ASP A 139 2.08 -10.21 -1.36
C ASP A 139 1.66 -11.58 -1.83
N VAL A 140 0.96 -11.66 -2.97
CA VAL A 140 0.55 -12.95 -3.55
C VAL A 140 1.73 -13.81 -4.01
N ASN A 141 2.90 -13.22 -4.24
CA ASN A 141 4.12 -14.00 -4.43
C ASN A 141 4.53 -14.68 -3.11
N TYR A 142 4.42 -13.96 -2.00
CA TYR A 142 4.67 -14.51 -0.66
C TYR A 142 3.64 -15.59 -0.30
N LEU A 143 2.33 -15.31 -0.50
CA LEU A 143 1.28 -16.30 -0.32
C LEU A 143 1.54 -17.57 -1.10
N LEU A 144 1.91 -17.47 -2.39
CA LEU A 144 2.17 -18.64 -3.24
C LEU A 144 3.32 -19.48 -2.71
N VAL A 145 4.43 -18.86 -2.32
CA VAL A 145 5.58 -19.58 -1.74
C VAL A 145 5.16 -20.31 -0.47
N ALA A 146 4.51 -19.61 0.47
CA ALA A 146 4.06 -20.21 1.73
C ALA A 146 3.05 -21.36 1.51
N ALA A 147 2.15 -21.23 0.54
CA ALA A 147 1.18 -22.27 0.21
C ALA A 147 1.84 -23.51 -0.41
N LEU A 148 2.79 -23.31 -1.33
CA LEU A 148 3.54 -24.40 -1.95
C LEU A 148 4.37 -25.17 -0.90
N GLU A 149 5.12 -24.48 -0.06
CA GLU A 149 5.93 -25.10 1.01
C GLU A 149 5.06 -25.92 1.96
N LYS A 150 3.90 -25.38 2.38
CA LYS A 150 2.95 -26.11 3.24
C LYS A 150 2.38 -27.36 2.55
N ALA A 151 2.28 -27.36 1.22
CA ALA A 151 1.83 -28.52 0.42
C ALA A 151 2.98 -29.48 0.06
N GLY A 152 4.20 -29.25 0.55
CA GLY A 152 5.38 -30.06 0.24
C GLY A 152 5.91 -29.86 -1.18
N LEU A 153 5.56 -28.76 -1.82
CA LEU A 153 6.05 -28.33 -3.12
C LEU A 153 7.08 -27.21 -2.99
N SER A 154 7.87 -27.06 -4.03
CA SER A 154 8.77 -25.92 -4.20
C SER A 154 8.30 -25.02 -5.35
N TYR A 155 8.83 -23.80 -5.38
CA TYR A 155 8.56 -22.86 -6.48
C TYR A 155 9.01 -23.40 -7.86
N LYS A 156 9.92 -24.39 -7.89
CA LYS A 156 10.41 -25.06 -9.11
C LYS A 156 9.43 -26.10 -9.65
N ASP A 157 8.45 -26.53 -8.83
CA ASP A 157 7.44 -27.50 -9.23
C ASP A 157 6.31 -26.88 -10.06
N ILE A 158 6.27 -25.57 -10.20
CA ILE A 158 5.29 -24.84 -10.99
C ILE A 158 5.96 -24.07 -12.13
N THR A 159 5.14 -23.53 -13.05
CA THR A 159 5.58 -22.56 -14.07
C THR A 159 4.99 -21.19 -13.71
N PRO A 160 5.74 -20.31 -13.02
CA PRO A 160 5.23 -18.97 -12.67
C PRO A 160 5.12 -18.10 -13.92
N VAL A 161 4.00 -17.40 -14.06
CA VAL A 161 3.73 -16.46 -15.14
C VAL A 161 3.56 -15.07 -14.52
N TYR A 162 4.57 -14.21 -14.70
CA TYR A 162 4.59 -12.89 -14.08
C TYR A 162 3.86 -11.86 -14.93
N LEU A 163 2.73 -11.38 -14.40
CA LEU A 163 1.85 -10.43 -15.08
C LEU A 163 1.33 -9.38 -14.10
N PRO A 164 1.11 -8.13 -14.55
CA PRO A 164 0.29 -7.18 -13.81
C PRO A 164 -1.14 -7.73 -13.62
N PRO A 165 -1.88 -7.31 -12.58
CA PRO A 165 -3.21 -7.86 -12.27
C PRO A 165 -4.19 -7.87 -13.45
N ALA A 166 -4.28 -6.77 -14.22
CA ALA A 166 -5.19 -6.67 -15.36
C ALA A 166 -4.85 -7.66 -16.49
N ASP A 167 -3.55 -7.84 -16.77
CA ASP A 167 -3.07 -8.79 -17.79
C ASP A 167 -3.23 -10.24 -17.33
N ALA A 168 -2.98 -10.49 -16.02
CA ALA A 168 -3.19 -11.81 -15.41
C ALA A 168 -4.66 -12.20 -15.44
N ARG A 169 -5.60 -11.27 -15.19
CA ARG A 169 -7.04 -11.47 -15.34
C ARG A 169 -7.38 -11.92 -16.77
N ALA A 170 -6.90 -11.18 -17.76
CA ALA A 170 -7.13 -11.52 -19.17
C ALA A 170 -6.52 -12.89 -19.53
N ALA A 171 -5.32 -13.22 -19.03
CA ALA A 171 -4.68 -14.50 -19.22
C ALA A 171 -5.46 -15.66 -18.56
N PHE A 172 -6.00 -15.45 -17.37
CA PHE A 172 -6.83 -16.40 -16.64
C PHE A 172 -8.13 -16.71 -17.41
N GLN A 173 -8.85 -15.66 -17.83
CA GLN A 173 -10.12 -15.80 -18.54
C GLN A 173 -9.99 -16.57 -19.87
N ARG A 174 -8.87 -16.43 -20.60
CA ARG A 174 -8.63 -17.17 -21.85
C ARG A 174 -7.90 -18.49 -21.67
N GLY A 175 -7.66 -18.96 -20.42
CA GLY A 175 -6.99 -20.21 -20.12
C GLY A 175 -5.48 -20.22 -20.43
N ALA A 176 -4.84 -19.06 -20.53
CA ALA A 176 -3.39 -18.95 -20.73
C ALA A 176 -2.59 -19.25 -19.45
N ILE A 177 -3.21 -19.17 -18.29
CA ILE A 177 -2.73 -19.65 -16.98
C ILE A 177 -3.76 -20.59 -16.37
N ASP A 178 -3.29 -21.56 -15.57
CA ASP A 178 -4.13 -22.61 -14.98
C ASP A 178 -4.65 -22.22 -13.60
N ALA A 179 -3.91 -21.37 -12.90
CA ALA A 179 -4.29 -20.77 -11.62
C ALA A 179 -3.82 -19.32 -11.58
N TRP A 180 -4.46 -18.51 -10.76
CA TRP A 180 -4.10 -17.10 -10.54
C TRP A 180 -4.03 -16.80 -9.04
N VAL A 181 -2.96 -16.14 -8.59
CA VAL A 181 -2.82 -15.69 -7.22
C VAL A 181 -3.03 -14.19 -7.21
N ILE A 182 -4.05 -13.74 -6.47
CA ILE A 182 -4.56 -12.36 -6.58
C ILE A 182 -5.20 -11.89 -5.28
N TRP A 183 -5.34 -10.58 -5.15
CA TRP A 183 -5.98 -9.87 -4.04
C TRP A 183 -7.24 -9.11 -4.47
N ASP A 184 -8.02 -8.64 -3.48
CA ASP A 184 -9.19 -7.79 -3.73
C ASP A 184 -8.80 -6.41 -4.28
N PRO A 185 -9.65 -5.83 -5.16
CA PRO A 185 -10.97 -6.28 -5.59
C PRO A 185 -10.98 -7.30 -6.74
N PHE A 186 -9.82 -7.60 -7.34
CA PHE A 186 -9.72 -8.55 -8.45
C PHE A 186 -10.17 -9.96 -8.05
N LEU A 187 -9.92 -10.37 -6.79
CA LEU A 187 -10.36 -11.65 -6.25
C LEU A 187 -11.88 -11.74 -6.27
N ALA A 188 -12.58 -10.79 -5.66
CA ALA A 188 -14.04 -10.75 -5.64
C ALA A 188 -14.61 -10.65 -7.06
N GLU A 189 -13.98 -9.88 -7.94
CA GLU A 189 -14.40 -9.74 -9.34
C GLU A 189 -14.32 -11.06 -10.11
N VAL A 190 -13.22 -11.81 -9.98
CA VAL A 190 -13.05 -13.08 -10.72
C VAL A 190 -13.97 -14.18 -10.19
N GLU A 191 -14.25 -14.20 -8.89
CA GLU A 191 -15.21 -15.13 -8.29
C GLU A 191 -16.63 -14.85 -8.77
N THR A 192 -17.03 -13.58 -8.80
CA THR A 192 -18.39 -13.17 -9.18
C THR A 192 -18.62 -13.27 -10.69
N ASN A 193 -17.70 -12.76 -11.50
CA ASN A 193 -17.92 -12.54 -12.93
C ASN A 193 -17.30 -13.61 -13.83
N ALA A 194 -16.26 -14.33 -13.39
CA ALA A 194 -15.56 -15.31 -14.20
C ALA A 194 -15.68 -16.74 -13.68
N LYS A 195 -16.58 -16.97 -12.70
CA LYS A 195 -16.83 -18.29 -12.09
C LYS A 195 -15.53 -18.97 -11.66
N ALA A 196 -14.68 -18.24 -10.96
CA ALA A 196 -13.49 -18.79 -10.32
C ALA A 196 -13.83 -19.32 -8.94
N ARG A 197 -13.06 -20.27 -8.45
CA ARG A 197 -13.12 -20.74 -7.06
C ARG A 197 -11.75 -20.66 -6.41
N GLN A 198 -11.73 -20.36 -5.13
CA GLN A 198 -10.51 -20.42 -4.33
C GLN A 198 -10.14 -21.89 -4.06
N ILE A 199 -8.85 -22.21 -4.15
CA ILE A 199 -8.28 -23.45 -3.63
C ILE A 199 -7.52 -23.21 -2.33
N ARG A 200 -7.07 -21.98 -2.09
CA ARG A 200 -6.40 -21.57 -0.85
C ARG A 200 -6.41 -20.05 -0.73
N ASN A 201 -6.76 -19.52 0.45
CA ASN A 201 -6.52 -18.13 0.84
C ASN A 201 -5.32 -18.02 1.81
N ALA A 202 -5.04 -16.83 2.30
CA ALA A 202 -3.89 -16.58 3.17
C ALA A 202 -4.10 -16.97 4.64
N GLU A 203 -5.31 -17.35 5.06
CA GLU A 203 -5.60 -17.69 6.46
C GLU A 203 -4.69 -18.81 6.98
N GLY A 204 -3.96 -18.53 8.09
CA GLY A 204 -3.01 -19.46 8.69
C GLY A 204 -1.76 -19.76 7.84
N LEU A 205 -1.49 -18.91 6.83
CA LEU A 205 -0.25 -18.89 6.04
C LEU A 205 0.49 -17.59 6.18
N VAL A 206 -0.14 -16.47 5.75
CA VAL A 206 0.45 -15.14 5.77
C VAL A 206 -0.58 -14.13 6.30
N PRO A 207 -0.16 -13.08 7.01
CA PRO A 207 -1.09 -12.17 7.66
C PRO A 207 -1.80 -11.21 6.71
N HIS A 208 -1.18 -10.83 5.61
CA HIS A 208 -1.61 -9.82 4.66
C HIS A 208 -1.96 -8.49 5.34
N TYR A 209 -0.93 -7.73 5.72
CA TYR A 209 -1.06 -6.35 6.16
C TYR A 209 -1.00 -5.39 4.97
N THR A 210 -1.67 -4.25 5.07
CA THR A 210 -1.36 -3.09 4.23
C THR A 210 -0.47 -2.15 5.04
N PHE A 211 0.70 -1.80 4.48
CA PHE A 211 1.59 -0.78 5.03
C PHE A 211 1.43 0.52 4.26
N TYR A 212 1.41 1.62 5.01
CA TYR A 212 1.41 2.99 4.50
C TYR A 212 2.82 3.53 4.68
N LEU A 213 3.42 3.95 3.58
CA LEU A 213 4.84 4.24 3.47
C LEU A 213 5.05 5.64 2.92
N ALA A 214 6.17 6.25 3.29
CA ALA A 214 6.68 7.47 2.68
C ALA A 214 8.14 7.30 2.22
N SER A 215 8.58 8.11 1.25
CA SER A 215 10.00 8.33 1.08
C SER A 215 10.57 8.98 2.34
N ARG A 216 11.78 8.61 2.76
CA ARG A 216 12.42 9.23 3.93
C ARG A 216 12.51 10.74 3.76
N LYS A 217 12.93 11.19 2.57
CA LYS A 217 13.01 12.61 2.25
C LYS A 217 11.70 13.35 2.53
N PHE A 218 10.56 12.79 2.14
CA PHE A 218 9.25 13.41 2.40
C PHE A 218 8.92 13.40 3.89
N ALA A 219 9.07 12.25 4.55
CA ALA A 219 8.74 12.11 5.97
C ALA A 219 9.58 13.05 6.86
N ASP A 220 10.89 13.19 6.57
CA ASP A 220 11.79 14.05 7.33
C ASP A 220 11.57 15.55 7.03
N THR A 221 11.18 15.89 5.79
CA THR A 221 11.00 17.29 5.39
C THR A 221 9.61 17.82 5.77
N TYR A 222 8.58 16.96 5.73
CA TYR A 222 7.16 17.32 5.89
C TYR A 222 6.44 16.38 6.89
N PRO A 223 6.95 16.20 8.12
CA PRO A 223 6.41 15.25 9.08
C PRO A 223 4.95 15.54 9.45
N GLU A 224 4.56 16.81 9.54
CA GLU A 224 3.18 17.21 9.86
C GLU A 224 2.21 16.80 8.73
N THR A 225 2.64 16.96 7.47
CA THR A 225 1.83 16.53 6.32
C THR A 225 1.71 15.02 6.27
N ALA A 226 2.80 14.28 6.53
CA ALA A 226 2.79 12.82 6.60
C ALA A 226 1.83 12.34 7.72
N LYS A 227 1.89 12.97 8.89
CA LYS A 227 0.98 12.68 10.01
C LYS A 227 -0.48 12.97 9.62
N GLN A 228 -0.75 14.08 8.97
CA GLN A 228 -2.12 14.45 8.55
C GLN A 228 -2.72 13.39 7.60
N VAL A 229 -1.93 12.84 6.68
CA VAL A 229 -2.37 11.74 5.80
C VAL A 229 -2.76 10.51 6.63
N VAL A 230 -1.95 10.14 7.63
CA VAL A 230 -2.24 9.01 8.51
C VAL A 230 -3.51 9.26 9.34
N ASP A 231 -3.68 10.47 9.86
CA ASP A 231 -4.87 10.85 10.61
C ASP A 231 -6.15 10.75 9.74
N GLU A 232 -6.09 11.20 8.48
CA GLU A 232 -7.22 11.07 7.54
C GLU A 232 -7.51 9.60 7.17
N LEU A 233 -6.49 8.76 7.03
CA LEU A 233 -6.67 7.31 6.85
C LEU A 233 -7.38 6.68 8.05
N GLY A 234 -7.01 7.06 9.27
CA GLY A 234 -7.66 6.59 10.50
C GLY A 234 -9.15 6.97 10.55
N LYS A 235 -9.48 8.22 10.23
CA LYS A 235 -10.87 8.71 10.16
C LYS A 235 -11.66 7.95 9.09
N LEU A 236 -11.07 7.78 7.91
CA LEU A 236 -11.71 7.06 6.81
C LEU A 236 -11.94 5.58 7.13
N SER A 237 -10.98 4.92 7.80
CA SER A 237 -11.14 3.54 8.25
C SER A 237 -12.29 3.39 9.24
N ALA A 238 -12.39 4.30 10.21
CA ALA A 238 -13.50 4.31 11.16
C ALA A 238 -14.85 4.53 10.48
N TRP A 239 -14.89 5.47 9.53
CA TRP A 239 -16.10 5.72 8.74
C TRP A 239 -16.48 4.50 7.88
N ALA A 240 -15.56 3.91 7.13
CA ALA A 240 -15.83 2.76 6.25
C ALA A 240 -16.35 1.55 7.03
N ASN A 241 -15.84 1.32 8.25
CA ASN A 241 -16.33 0.24 9.12
C ASN A 241 -17.77 0.44 9.58
N SER A 242 -18.23 1.69 9.70
CA SER A 242 -19.60 2.02 10.11
C SER A 242 -20.55 2.27 8.94
N HIS A 243 -20.06 2.37 7.71
CA HIS A 243 -20.82 2.69 6.49
C HIS A 243 -20.44 1.75 5.33
N GLN A 244 -20.46 0.43 5.59
CA GLN A 244 -19.93 -0.57 4.65
C GLN A 244 -20.62 -0.53 3.28
N ASP A 245 -21.95 -0.39 3.24
CA ASP A 245 -22.72 -0.34 1.99
C ASP A 245 -22.37 0.92 1.17
N GLU A 246 -22.21 2.08 1.83
CA GLU A 246 -21.82 3.32 1.17
C GLU A 246 -20.38 3.24 0.67
N ALA A 247 -19.48 2.67 1.47
CA ALA A 247 -18.09 2.48 1.09
C ALA A 247 -17.92 1.51 -0.10
N ALA A 248 -18.79 0.50 -0.19
CA ALA A 248 -18.80 -0.44 -1.31
C ALA A 248 -19.38 0.15 -2.60
N GLY A 249 -20.16 1.23 -2.51
CA GLY A 249 -20.74 1.93 -3.67
C GLY A 249 -19.86 3.01 -4.29
N LEU A 250 -18.71 3.31 -3.66
CA LEU A 250 -17.72 4.28 -4.17
C LEU A 250 -16.71 3.63 -5.10
#